data_afc1b05022944e5cd2f15fa8595ac985
#
_entry.id   afc1b05022944e5cd2f15fa8595ac985
#
_cell.length_a   1.000
_cell.length_b   1.000
_cell.length_c   1.000
_cell.angle_alpha   90.00
_cell.angle_beta   90.00
_cell.angle_gamma   90.00
#
_symmetry.space_group_name_H-M   'P 1'
#
loop_
_entity.id
_entity.type
_entity.pdbx_description
1 polymer ?
#
loop_
_entity_poly.entity_id
_entity_poly.type
_entity_poly.pdbx_seq_one_letter_code
_entity_poly.pdbx_strand_id
1 'polypeptide(L)'
;TSGGNTIHTFTSSGSLLPADVEFSFLTIAGGGAGGGGYGGGGGAGGYRNSFGSETSGNGSSTESIAYASAATGANYTITVGAGGAGSYASPTSGSDSTLGTSLAITSIGGGRGDGRASRGATGGSGGGASPAETNVGYAGTANQGSTGGVGFAEGGNARGGGGGSSSGAAIADAVSSKAGDGGTGLASSITGSAVTRAGGGGGGSQSSSGTIGSGQAGGGDGAETTSVPTAATANTGSGGGGGGGLTGASGNGGSGIVIASYPSPQRWVGGTVTTSGGNI
;
A
#
# COMPACT_ATOMS: atom_id res chain seq x y z
N THR A 1 -16.44 -24.07 -25.01
CA THR A 1 -15.37 -23.83 -24.02
C THR A 1 -15.39 -22.37 -23.62
N SER A 2 -16.02 -22.06 -22.50
CA SER A 2 -16.08 -20.70 -21.93
C SER A 2 -14.69 -20.31 -21.46
N GLY A 3 -14.11 -19.27 -22.03
CA GLY A 3 -12.80 -18.75 -21.68
C GLY A 3 -12.83 -17.89 -20.42
N GLY A 4 -13.08 -18.49 -19.25
CA GLY A 4 -12.92 -17.83 -17.97
C GLY A 4 -11.48 -17.92 -17.46
N ASN A 5 -11.07 -17.05 -16.54
CA ASN A 5 -9.80 -17.15 -15.83
C ASN A 5 -9.97 -17.81 -14.46
N THR A 6 -9.00 -18.64 -14.08
CA THR A 6 -8.83 -19.10 -12.69
C THR A 6 -7.96 -18.10 -11.95
N ILE A 7 -8.39 -17.72 -10.76
CA ILE A 7 -7.75 -16.67 -9.94
C ILE A 7 -7.38 -17.26 -8.59
N HIS A 8 -6.12 -17.16 -8.20
CA HIS A 8 -5.63 -17.48 -6.86
C HIS A 8 -5.35 -16.19 -6.10
N THR A 9 -6.02 -16.02 -4.98
CA THR A 9 -5.86 -14.84 -4.11
C THR A 9 -5.26 -15.27 -2.77
N PHE A 10 -4.15 -14.64 -2.39
CA PHE A 10 -3.48 -14.84 -1.13
C PHE A 10 -3.61 -13.57 -0.28
N THR A 11 -4.28 -13.70 0.85
CA THR A 11 -4.42 -12.67 1.90
C THR A 11 -3.54 -12.99 3.11
N SER A 12 -2.86 -14.14 3.08
CA SER A 12 -1.82 -14.58 4.01
C SER A 12 -0.76 -15.37 3.24
N SER A 13 0.43 -15.50 3.84
CA SER A 13 1.52 -16.26 3.24
C SER A 13 1.13 -17.73 3.07
N GLY A 14 1.65 -18.37 2.02
CA GLY A 14 1.33 -19.75 1.67
C GLY A 14 2.25 -20.30 0.59
N SER A 15 1.80 -21.30 -0.13
CA SER A 15 2.50 -21.87 -1.26
C SER A 15 1.56 -22.07 -2.45
N LEU A 16 2.11 -22.02 -3.63
CA LEU A 16 1.46 -22.30 -4.89
C LEU A 16 2.13 -23.52 -5.52
N LEU A 17 1.37 -24.57 -5.75
CA LEU A 17 1.85 -25.74 -6.48
C LEU A 17 1.72 -25.48 -7.98
N PRO A 18 2.82 -25.37 -8.74
CA PRO A 18 2.78 -24.95 -10.13
C PRO A 18 2.38 -26.08 -11.07
N ALA A 19 1.79 -25.68 -12.20
CA ALA A 19 1.80 -26.42 -13.46
C ALA A 19 2.38 -25.49 -14.52
N ASP A 20 2.84 -26.02 -15.66
CA ASP A 20 3.35 -25.22 -16.77
C ASP A 20 2.25 -24.29 -17.31
N VAL A 21 2.30 -23.04 -16.92
CA VAL A 21 1.30 -22.03 -17.31
C VAL A 21 1.86 -20.61 -17.25
N GLU A 22 1.52 -19.80 -18.25
CA GLU A 22 1.67 -18.35 -18.20
C GLU A 22 0.52 -17.75 -17.39
N PHE A 23 0.83 -16.75 -16.58
CA PHE A 23 -0.16 -16.12 -15.71
C PHE A 23 0.09 -14.63 -15.54
N SER A 24 -0.99 -13.88 -15.38
CA SER A 24 -0.93 -12.51 -14.90
C SER A 24 -0.92 -12.48 -13.39
N PHE A 25 -0.27 -11.47 -12.81
CA PHE A 25 -0.19 -11.28 -11.37
C PHE A 25 -0.52 -9.86 -10.95
N LEU A 26 -0.96 -9.73 -9.71
CA LEU A 26 -0.99 -8.50 -8.94
C LEU A 26 -0.36 -8.80 -7.57
N THR A 27 0.74 -8.12 -7.26
CA THR A 27 1.42 -8.23 -5.97
C THR A 27 1.48 -6.87 -5.31
N ILE A 28 0.90 -6.76 -4.13
CA ILE A 28 0.89 -5.55 -3.32
C ILE A 28 1.49 -5.88 -1.94
N ALA A 29 2.48 -5.14 -1.52
CA ALA A 29 3.12 -5.28 -0.21
C ALA A 29 2.27 -4.68 0.91
N GLY A 30 2.65 -4.90 2.17
CA GLY A 30 2.03 -4.23 3.31
C GLY A 30 2.29 -2.73 3.28
N GLY A 31 1.29 -1.91 3.63
CA GLY A 31 1.43 -0.47 3.80
C GLY A 31 2.15 -0.12 5.10
N GLY A 32 2.79 1.04 5.17
CA GLY A 32 3.44 1.57 6.36
C GLY A 32 2.44 2.12 7.36
N ALA A 33 2.79 2.13 8.65
CA ALA A 33 2.04 2.87 9.65
C ALA A 33 2.18 4.39 9.44
N GLY A 34 1.25 5.17 9.94
CA GLY A 34 1.39 6.61 10.06
C GLY A 34 2.49 6.99 11.07
N GLY A 35 2.90 8.25 11.11
CA GLY A 35 3.77 8.85 12.13
C GLY A 35 2.99 9.31 13.35
N GLY A 36 3.57 9.24 14.54
CA GLY A 36 2.93 9.73 15.78
C GLY A 36 3.16 11.22 16.00
N GLY A 37 2.25 11.90 16.67
CA GLY A 37 2.39 13.30 17.08
C GLY A 37 2.46 14.29 15.91
N TYR A 38 1.35 14.74 15.39
CA TYR A 38 1.22 15.55 14.15
C TYR A 38 1.86 14.87 12.94
N GLY A 39 1.87 13.55 12.95
CA GLY A 39 2.66 12.78 12.03
C GLY A 39 2.08 12.76 10.62
N GLY A 40 2.94 12.46 9.63
CA GLY A 40 2.54 12.17 8.27
C GLY A 40 1.82 10.84 8.16
N GLY A 41 1.01 10.68 7.12
CA GLY A 41 0.39 9.40 6.79
C GLY A 41 1.42 8.36 6.35
N GLY A 42 1.14 7.07 6.57
CA GLY A 42 1.93 5.96 6.05
C GLY A 42 1.82 5.84 4.54
N GLY A 43 2.91 5.45 3.87
CA GLY A 43 2.92 5.14 2.45
C GLY A 43 2.31 3.78 2.15
N ALA A 44 1.74 3.62 0.97
CA ALA A 44 1.27 2.34 0.49
C ALA A 44 2.42 1.36 0.22
N GLY A 45 2.15 0.06 0.29
CA GLY A 45 3.01 -0.98 -0.21
C GLY A 45 3.20 -0.87 -1.71
N GLY A 46 4.34 -1.34 -2.21
CA GLY A 46 4.65 -1.38 -3.63
C GLY A 46 3.61 -2.18 -4.39
N TYR A 47 3.27 -1.72 -5.59
CA TYR A 47 2.25 -2.25 -6.46
C TYR A 47 2.85 -2.71 -7.77
N ARG A 48 2.85 -4.03 -8.03
CA ARG A 48 3.34 -4.64 -9.26
C ARG A 48 2.24 -5.42 -9.94
N ASN A 49 2.04 -5.16 -11.24
CA ASN A 49 0.89 -5.66 -11.99
C ASN A 49 1.27 -6.05 -13.42
N SER A 50 0.86 -7.25 -13.85
CA SER A 50 1.02 -7.72 -15.24
C SER A 50 -0.32 -8.01 -15.92
N PHE A 51 -1.46 -7.61 -15.34
CA PHE A 51 -2.77 -7.95 -15.86
C PHE A 51 -3.20 -7.03 -17.01
N GLY A 52 -3.44 -7.59 -18.17
CA GLY A 52 -3.94 -6.86 -19.34
C GLY A 52 -3.03 -5.71 -19.77
N SER A 53 -3.57 -4.49 -19.80
CA SER A 53 -2.84 -3.23 -20.06
C SER A 53 -2.81 -2.32 -18.83
N GLU A 54 -3.10 -2.85 -17.64
CA GLU A 54 -3.10 -2.08 -16.40
C GLU A 54 -1.66 -1.73 -15.97
N THR A 55 -1.48 -0.54 -15.40
CA THR A 55 -0.15 -0.06 -15.00
C THR A 55 0.32 -0.66 -13.67
N SER A 56 1.62 -0.75 -13.49
CA SER A 56 2.28 -0.88 -12.18
C SER A 56 2.39 0.46 -11.45
N GLY A 57 2.93 0.45 -10.25
CA GLY A 57 2.99 1.64 -9.40
C GLY A 57 3.75 2.81 -10.01
N ASN A 58 3.39 4.02 -9.61
CA ASN A 58 3.94 5.28 -10.08
C ASN A 58 3.76 5.51 -11.60
N GLY A 59 2.66 4.99 -12.17
CA GLY A 59 2.35 5.16 -13.59
C GLY A 59 3.27 4.41 -14.55
N SER A 60 4.04 3.43 -14.04
CA SER A 60 4.89 2.60 -14.91
C SER A 60 4.07 1.64 -15.76
N SER A 61 4.70 1.18 -16.85
CA SER A 61 4.10 0.22 -17.78
C SER A 61 3.65 -1.06 -17.06
N THR A 62 2.69 -1.75 -17.66
CA THR A 62 2.34 -3.13 -17.31
C THR A 62 3.59 -4.00 -17.33
N GLU A 63 3.75 -4.85 -16.33
CA GLU A 63 4.85 -5.82 -16.30
C GLU A 63 4.57 -7.00 -17.23
N SER A 64 5.62 -7.74 -17.59
CA SER A 64 5.45 -8.97 -18.37
C SER A 64 4.70 -10.03 -17.56
N ILE A 65 3.87 -10.80 -18.22
CA ILE A 65 3.26 -12.01 -17.63
C ILE A 65 4.36 -12.95 -17.14
N ALA A 66 4.08 -13.67 -16.07
CA ALA A 66 5.02 -14.63 -15.50
C ALA A 66 4.76 -16.04 -16.04
N TYR A 67 5.79 -16.88 -16.04
CA TYR A 67 5.69 -18.28 -16.39
C TYR A 67 6.05 -19.15 -15.18
N ALA A 68 5.14 -20.00 -14.77
CA ALA A 68 5.40 -20.99 -13.74
C ALA A 68 5.70 -22.35 -14.40
N SER A 69 6.75 -23.03 -13.95
CA SER A 69 7.15 -24.33 -14.48
C SER A 69 6.97 -25.45 -13.44
N ALA A 70 6.29 -26.50 -13.83
CA ALA A 70 6.19 -27.74 -13.05
C ALA A 70 7.52 -28.54 -13.04
N ALA A 71 8.41 -28.29 -14.00
CA ALA A 71 9.69 -29.01 -14.12
C ALA A 71 10.62 -28.82 -12.90
N THR A 72 10.43 -27.77 -12.12
CA THR A 72 11.21 -27.53 -10.89
C THR A 72 10.81 -28.47 -9.75
N GLY A 73 9.63 -29.09 -9.78
CA GLY A 73 9.10 -29.93 -8.70
C GLY A 73 8.88 -29.21 -7.37
N ALA A 74 9.13 -27.91 -7.32
CA ALA A 74 9.09 -27.10 -6.09
C ALA A 74 7.86 -26.20 -6.06
N ASN A 75 7.26 -26.05 -4.88
CA ASN A 75 6.22 -25.07 -4.65
C ASN A 75 6.79 -23.65 -4.72
N TYR A 76 6.05 -22.74 -5.31
CA TYR A 76 6.34 -21.30 -5.19
C TYR A 76 5.87 -20.79 -3.84
N THR A 77 6.80 -20.30 -3.03
CA THR A 77 6.47 -19.65 -1.76
C THR A 77 5.84 -18.29 -2.05
N ILE A 78 4.66 -18.08 -1.48
CA ILE A 78 3.95 -16.80 -1.51
C ILE A 78 4.11 -16.15 -0.14
N THR A 79 4.66 -14.94 -0.11
CA THR A 79 4.71 -14.12 1.11
C THR A 79 3.75 -12.95 0.93
N VAL A 80 2.85 -12.77 1.87
CA VAL A 80 1.98 -11.59 1.95
C VAL A 80 2.50 -10.71 3.07
N GLY A 81 2.94 -9.50 2.71
CA GLY A 81 3.53 -8.55 3.65
C GLY A 81 2.51 -8.06 4.67
N ALA A 82 2.91 -8.04 5.94
CA ALA A 82 2.12 -7.43 7.01
C ALA A 82 2.15 -5.90 6.89
N GLY A 83 1.07 -5.25 7.29
CA GLY A 83 1.05 -3.81 7.50
C GLY A 83 1.94 -3.38 8.66
N GLY A 84 2.50 -2.17 8.58
CA GLY A 84 3.29 -1.59 9.65
C GLY A 84 2.46 -1.35 10.91
N ALA A 85 3.06 -1.58 12.08
CA ALA A 85 2.43 -1.33 13.36
C ALA A 85 2.48 0.16 13.72
N GLY A 86 1.33 0.74 14.08
CA GLY A 86 1.21 2.11 14.53
C GLY A 86 1.72 2.29 15.97
N SER A 87 2.41 3.40 16.21
CA SER A 87 2.95 3.76 17.52
C SER A 87 3.24 5.26 17.57
N TYR A 88 3.29 5.83 18.75
CA TYR A 88 3.81 7.20 18.92
C TYR A 88 5.32 7.26 18.67
N ALA A 89 6.08 6.38 19.30
CA ALA A 89 7.54 6.48 19.36
C ALA A 89 8.26 5.64 18.29
N SER A 90 7.65 4.53 17.86
CA SER A 90 8.31 3.54 16.99
C SER A 90 7.35 2.91 15.98
N PRO A 91 6.67 3.72 15.14
CA PRO A 91 5.88 3.16 14.05
C PRO A 91 6.80 2.40 13.08
N THR A 92 6.27 1.38 12.40
CA THR A 92 7.06 0.55 11.48
C THR A 92 6.59 0.70 10.04
N SER A 93 7.52 0.45 9.11
CA SER A 93 7.19 0.25 7.70
C SER A 93 6.45 -1.07 7.51
N GLY A 94 5.73 -1.21 6.41
CA GLY A 94 5.15 -2.48 5.99
C GLY A 94 6.23 -3.49 5.58
N SER A 95 5.85 -4.76 5.47
CA SER A 95 6.71 -5.83 4.99
C SER A 95 6.48 -6.12 3.51
N ASP A 96 7.49 -6.67 2.85
CA ASP A 96 7.44 -7.05 1.44
C ASP A 96 6.45 -8.18 1.18
N SER A 97 5.86 -8.16 -0.03
CA SER A 97 5.15 -9.32 -0.58
C SER A 97 5.94 -9.93 -1.72
N THR A 98 5.99 -11.27 -1.79
CA THR A 98 6.70 -11.99 -2.84
C THR A 98 5.82 -13.04 -3.50
N LEU A 99 5.98 -13.19 -4.81
CA LEU A 99 5.38 -14.28 -5.58
C LEU A 99 6.49 -15.14 -6.16
N GLY A 100 6.79 -16.26 -5.48
CA GLY A 100 7.82 -17.22 -5.86
C GLY A 100 9.24 -16.65 -5.86
N THR A 101 10.13 -17.20 -5.06
CA THR A 101 11.53 -16.72 -5.00
C THR A 101 12.25 -16.82 -6.34
N SER A 102 11.96 -17.86 -7.13
CA SER A 102 12.52 -18.07 -8.46
C SER A 102 11.97 -17.12 -9.53
N LEU A 103 10.80 -16.53 -9.32
CA LEU A 103 10.18 -15.56 -10.23
C LEU A 103 10.68 -14.13 -9.98
N ALA A 104 11.36 -13.90 -8.86
CA ALA A 104 11.88 -12.59 -8.43
C ALA A 104 10.84 -11.45 -8.42
N ILE A 105 9.55 -11.79 -8.24
CA ILE A 105 8.48 -10.80 -8.15
C ILE A 105 8.34 -10.38 -6.69
N THR A 106 8.91 -9.22 -6.34
CA THR A 106 8.88 -8.66 -4.99
C THR A 106 8.30 -7.25 -5.04
N SER A 107 7.26 -7.02 -4.25
CA SER A 107 6.73 -5.69 -3.95
C SER A 107 7.29 -5.25 -2.59
N ILE A 108 7.82 -4.04 -2.53
CA ILE A 108 8.49 -3.49 -1.34
C ILE A 108 7.46 -2.92 -0.36
N GLY A 109 7.64 -3.17 0.93
CA GLY A 109 6.76 -2.63 1.97
C GLY A 109 6.67 -1.11 1.94
N GLY A 110 5.51 -0.55 2.29
CA GLY A 110 5.28 0.89 2.35
C GLY A 110 6.07 1.56 3.47
N GLY A 111 6.56 2.77 3.23
CA GLY A 111 7.29 3.56 4.21
C GLY A 111 6.39 4.06 5.35
N ARG A 112 6.86 3.99 6.61
CA ARG A 112 6.15 4.63 7.72
C ARG A 112 6.13 6.15 7.57
N GLY A 113 5.08 6.79 8.05
CA GLY A 113 5.00 8.24 8.16
C GLY A 113 6.01 8.80 9.17
N ASP A 114 6.44 10.03 8.93
CA ASP A 114 7.28 10.78 9.87
C ASP A 114 6.47 11.28 11.05
N GLY A 115 7.04 11.26 12.23
CA GLY A 115 6.39 11.70 13.45
C GLY A 115 7.34 12.47 14.36
N ARG A 116 6.79 13.04 15.44
CA ARG A 116 7.57 13.83 16.40
C ARG A 116 8.70 13.05 17.07
N ALA A 117 8.50 11.76 17.32
CA ALA A 117 9.46 10.90 18.02
C ALA A 117 10.19 9.91 17.10
N SER A 118 9.84 9.86 15.82
CA SER A 118 10.41 8.90 14.86
C SER A 118 10.42 9.48 13.46
N ARG A 119 11.51 9.27 12.72
CA ARG A 119 11.58 9.67 11.31
C ARG A 119 10.74 8.75 10.43
N GLY A 120 10.19 9.32 9.39
CA GLY A 120 9.55 8.56 8.31
C GLY A 120 10.53 7.68 7.54
N ALA A 121 10.04 6.93 6.59
CA ALA A 121 10.85 6.03 5.77
C ALA A 121 10.42 6.03 4.30
N THR A 122 11.40 5.73 3.44
CA THR A 122 11.17 5.28 2.07
C THR A 122 10.51 3.91 2.07
N GLY A 123 9.90 3.52 0.96
CA GLY A 123 9.25 2.22 0.82
C GLY A 123 8.78 1.97 -0.59
N GLY A 124 7.86 1.03 -0.79
CA GLY A 124 7.12 0.88 -2.04
C GLY A 124 6.54 2.22 -2.46
N SER A 125 5.74 2.82 -1.58
CA SER A 125 5.50 4.27 -1.56
C SER A 125 6.04 4.86 -0.26
N GLY A 126 6.51 6.10 -0.30
CA GLY A 126 7.11 6.76 0.85
C GLY A 126 6.08 7.27 1.86
N GLY A 127 6.47 7.40 3.13
CA GLY A 127 5.66 8.04 4.16
C GLY A 127 5.58 9.56 3.97
N GLY A 128 4.52 10.18 4.48
CA GLY A 128 4.38 11.63 4.58
C GLY A 128 5.30 12.21 5.64
N ALA A 129 5.73 13.46 5.45
CA ALA A 129 6.59 14.17 6.40
C ALA A 129 5.80 14.75 7.58
N SER A 130 6.47 14.90 8.73
CA SER A 130 5.96 15.67 9.87
C SER A 130 6.20 17.17 9.66
N PRO A 131 5.58 18.04 10.47
CA PRO A 131 5.83 19.48 10.45
C PRO A 131 7.28 19.88 10.71
N ALA A 132 8.07 19.06 11.37
CA ALA A 132 9.49 19.31 11.65
C ALA A 132 10.37 19.13 10.41
N GLU A 133 9.90 18.32 9.45
CA GLU A 133 10.58 18.02 8.19
C GLU A 133 9.79 18.64 7.03
N THR A 134 9.65 19.96 7.02
CA THR A 134 8.70 20.72 6.18
C THR A 134 8.95 20.66 4.67
N ASN A 135 10.07 20.13 4.21
CA ASN A 135 10.45 20.32 2.81
C ASN A 135 10.50 19.04 1.96
N VAL A 136 10.38 17.86 2.53
CA VAL A 136 10.55 16.60 1.78
C VAL A 136 9.68 15.49 2.34
N GLY A 137 8.76 14.96 1.53
CA GLY A 137 8.16 13.66 1.77
C GLY A 137 9.16 12.53 1.47
N TYR A 138 8.97 11.35 2.03
CA TYR A 138 9.88 10.22 1.82
C TYR A 138 9.64 9.57 0.46
N ALA A 139 10.73 9.13 -0.20
CA ALA A 139 10.66 8.62 -1.55
C ALA A 139 9.96 7.25 -1.64
N GLY A 140 9.23 7.03 -2.72
CA GLY A 140 8.77 5.72 -3.15
C GLY A 140 9.82 4.98 -3.98
N THR A 141 9.66 3.68 -4.12
CA THR A 141 10.45 2.84 -5.02
C THR A 141 9.97 3.05 -6.46
N ALA A 142 10.91 3.27 -7.37
CA ALA A 142 10.61 3.39 -8.79
C ALA A 142 9.77 2.20 -9.29
N ASN A 143 8.78 2.46 -10.12
CA ASN A 143 7.85 1.49 -10.69
C ASN A 143 6.98 0.73 -9.67
N GLN A 144 6.96 1.16 -8.40
CA GLN A 144 6.13 0.51 -7.37
C GLN A 144 5.25 1.49 -6.60
N GLY A 145 5.66 2.77 -6.48
CA GLY A 145 4.87 3.77 -5.80
C GLY A 145 5.54 5.16 -5.79
N SER A 146 4.86 6.11 -5.19
CA SER A 146 5.23 7.53 -5.21
C SER A 146 5.78 8.04 -3.88
N THR A 147 6.37 9.23 -3.93
CA THR A 147 6.85 9.97 -2.76
C THR A 147 5.67 10.42 -1.89
N GLY A 148 5.87 10.54 -0.57
CA GLY A 148 4.91 11.12 0.36
C GLY A 148 4.85 12.65 0.30
N GLY A 149 3.78 13.24 0.82
CA GLY A 149 3.57 14.68 0.90
C GLY A 149 4.41 15.35 2.00
N VAL A 150 4.63 16.66 1.88
CA VAL A 150 5.36 17.45 2.88
C VAL A 150 4.46 17.87 4.05
N GLY A 151 5.05 18.06 5.22
CA GLY A 151 4.39 18.62 6.40
C GLY A 151 4.32 20.15 6.36
N PHE A 152 3.50 20.72 7.24
CA PHE A 152 3.33 22.17 7.38
C PHE A 152 3.52 22.61 8.84
N ALA A 153 4.31 23.67 9.05
CA ALA A 153 4.48 24.30 10.36
C ALA A 153 4.57 25.83 10.22
N GLU A 154 3.54 26.54 10.66
CA GLU A 154 3.55 27.99 10.71
C GLU A 154 2.53 28.51 11.75
N GLY A 155 2.87 29.55 12.48
CA GLY A 155 1.94 30.24 13.37
C GLY A 155 1.31 29.39 14.48
N GLY A 156 2.01 28.35 14.94
CA GLY A 156 1.50 27.42 15.95
C GLY A 156 0.62 26.29 15.37
N ASN A 157 0.47 26.20 14.07
CA ASN A 157 -0.19 25.10 13.37
C ASN A 157 0.84 24.07 12.89
N ALA A 158 0.69 22.85 13.31
CA ALA A 158 1.55 21.73 12.89
C ALA A 158 0.69 20.62 12.26
N ARG A 159 1.00 20.23 11.02
CA ARG A 159 0.23 19.25 10.23
C ARG A 159 1.14 18.35 9.43
N GLY A 160 0.84 17.06 9.43
CA GLY A 160 1.57 16.05 8.66
C GLY A 160 1.12 16.01 7.20
N GLY A 161 2.05 15.71 6.30
CA GLY A 161 1.77 15.41 4.89
C GLY A 161 1.08 14.06 4.72
N GLY A 162 0.39 13.84 3.60
CA GLY A 162 -0.21 12.54 3.27
C GLY A 162 0.85 11.50 2.87
N GLY A 163 0.56 10.21 3.05
CA GLY A 163 1.40 9.12 2.57
C GLY A 163 1.35 8.95 1.06
N GLY A 164 2.45 8.49 0.46
CA GLY A 164 2.51 8.13 -0.94
C GLY A 164 1.60 6.96 -1.31
N SER A 165 1.27 6.82 -2.58
CA SER A 165 0.40 5.76 -3.10
C SER A 165 0.97 5.11 -4.36
N SER A 166 0.31 4.06 -4.82
CA SER A 166 0.68 3.40 -6.07
C SER A 166 0.34 4.22 -7.32
N SER A 167 -0.60 5.14 -7.29
CA SER A 167 -1.08 5.83 -8.50
C SER A 167 -0.11 6.85 -9.09
N GLY A 168 0.92 7.25 -8.35
CA GLY A 168 1.78 8.37 -8.77
C GLY A 168 1.04 9.73 -8.84
N ALA A 169 -0.22 9.77 -8.44
CA ALA A 169 -0.98 11.01 -8.39
C ALA A 169 -0.43 11.95 -7.31
N ALA A 170 -0.56 13.24 -7.53
CA ALA A 170 -0.14 14.27 -6.61
C ALA A 170 -0.73 13.98 -5.21
N ILE A 171 0.16 13.87 -4.25
CA ILE A 171 -0.17 13.72 -2.85
C ILE A 171 -0.40 15.12 -2.32
N ALA A 172 -1.46 15.28 -1.53
CA ALA A 172 -1.69 16.58 -0.93
C ALA A 172 -0.64 16.85 0.13
N ASP A 173 0.13 17.89 -0.09
CA ASP A 173 0.95 18.52 0.92
C ASP A 173 0.05 19.11 2.01
N ALA A 174 0.53 19.13 3.26
CA ALA A 174 -0.17 19.84 4.32
C ALA A 174 -0.12 21.35 4.06
N VAL A 175 -1.22 22.04 4.37
CA VAL A 175 -1.34 23.51 4.28
C VAL A 175 -1.83 24.09 5.62
N SER A 176 -1.88 25.41 5.75
CA SER A 176 -2.25 26.08 7.00
C SER A 176 -3.62 25.71 7.58
N SER A 177 -4.55 25.20 6.77
CA SER A 177 -5.91 24.83 7.18
C SER A 177 -6.16 23.33 7.20
N LYS A 178 -5.32 22.50 6.54
CA LYS A 178 -5.55 21.06 6.34
C LYS A 178 -4.27 20.27 6.36
N ALA A 179 -4.28 19.10 7.00
CA ALA A 179 -3.24 18.08 6.86
C ALA A 179 -3.34 17.39 5.47
N GLY A 180 -2.24 16.84 5.00
CA GLY A 180 -2.18 16.24 3.66
C GLY A 180 -3.03 14.98 3.53
N ASP A 181 -3.78 14.87 2.42
CA ASP A 181 -4.50 13.64 2.08
C ASP A 181 -3.53 12.58 1.52
N GLY A 182 -3.83 11.32 1.75
CA GLY A 182 -3.12 10.21 1.11
C GLY A 182 -3.36 10.17 -0.40
N GLY A 183 -2.40 9.62 -1.14
CA GLY A 183 -2.55 9.40 -2.58
C GLY A 183 -3.58 8.31 -2.91
N THR A 184 -4.17 8.36 -4.11
CA THR A 184 -5.44 7.69 -4.44
C THR A 184 -5.36 6.18 -4.70
N GLY A 185 -4.21 5.58 -4.91
CA GLY A 185 -4.09 4.14 -5.26
C GLY A 185 -4.38 3.82 -6.72
N LEU A 186 -4.23 2.56 -7.10
CA LEU A 186 -4.50 2.03 -8.45
C LEU A 186 -5.60 0.97 -8.41
N ALA A 187 -6.41 0.95 -9.47
CA ALA A 187 -7.42 -0.07 -9.68
C ALA A 187 -6.87 -1.24 -10.51
N SER A 188 -7.30 -2.45 -10.20
CA SER A 188 -7.10 -3.63 -11.05
C SER A 188 -8.36 -4.46 -11.15
N SER A 189 -8.61 -4.96 -12.34
CA SER A 189 -9.71 -5.86 -12.68
C SER A 189 -9.31 -7.34 -12.69
N ILE A 190 -8.13 -7.69 -12.18
CA ILE A 190 -7.59 -9.06 -12.16
C ILE A 190 -8.54 -10.07 -11.50
N THR A 191 -9.41 -9.62 -10.57
CA THR A 191 -10.42 -10.44 -9.90
C THR A 191 -11.79 -10.46 -10.60
N GLY A 192 -11.87 -9.93 -11.83
CA GLY A 192 -13.11 -9.87 -12.61
C GLY A 192 -13.87 -8.54 -12.50
N SER A 193 -13.60 -7.72 -11.49
CA SER A 193 -14.13 -6.37 -11.34
C SER A 193 -13.05 -5.44 -10.80
N ALA A 194 -13.13 -4.16 -11.15
CA ALA A 194 -12.14 -3.16 -10.73
C ALA A 194 -12.20 -2.91 -9.22
N VAL A 195 -11.06 -3.12 -8.56
CA VAL A 195 -10.88 -2.85 -7.12
C VAL A 195 -9.65 -1.95 -6.93
N THR A 196 -9.85 -0.76 -6.34
CA THR A 196 -8.75 0.19 -6.06
C THR A 196 -8.06 -0.19 -4.75
N ARG A 197 -6.71 -0.23 -4.76
CA ARG A 197 -5.85 -0.62 -3.62
C ARG A 197 -4.61 0.25 -3.56
N ALA A 198 -3.82 0.06 -2.52
CA ALA A 198 -2.54 0.74 -2.30
C ALA A 198 -2.63 2.27 -2.31
N GLY A 199 -3.63 2.80 -1.59
CA GLY A 199 -3.73 4.22 -1.29
C GLY A 199 -2.87 4.65 -0.11
N GLY A 200 -2.53 5.92 -0.02
CA GLY A 200 -1.79 6.50 1.10
C GLY A 200 -2.69 6.77 2.31
N GLY A 201 -2.09 6.84 3.50
CA GLY A 201 -2.75 7.33 4.71
C GLY A 201 -2.81 8.86 4.77
N GLY A 202 -3.77 9.42 5.46
CA GLY A 202 -3.90 10.86 5.71
C GLY A 202 -2.98 11.34 6.83
N GLY A 203 -2.51 12.59 6.77
CA GLY A 203 -1.68 13.23 7.80
C GLY A 203 -2.49 13.67 9.02
N GLY A 204 -1.83 13.72 10.19
CA GLY A 204 -2.40 14.21 11.44
C GLY A 204 -2.30 15.72 11.60
N SER A 205 -3.09 16.31 12.53
CA SER A 205 -3.13 17.74 12.83
C SER A 205 -2.95 18.03 14.32
N GLN A 206 -2.26 19.13 14.63
CA GLN A 206 -2.14 19.65 15.99
C GLN A 206 -3.44 20.31 16.47
N SER A 207 -4.16 20.95 15.59
CA SER A 207 -5.29 21.81 15.93
C SER A 207 -6.61 21.04 15.91
N SER A 208 -7.42 21.22 16.96
CA SER A 208 -8.81 20.75 16.99
C SER A 208 -9.74 21.53 16.03
N SER A 209 -9.25 22.60 15.43
CA SER A 209 -9.96 23.39 14.42
C SER A 209 -9.46 23.19 12.99
N GLY A 210 -8.44 22.35 12.80
CA GLY A 210 -7.88 22.03 11.50
C GLY A 210 -8.46 20.74 10.91
N THR A 211 -8.57 20.68 9.60
CA THR A 211 -9.01 19.46 8.93
C THR A 211 -7.88 18.44 8.89
N ILE A 212 -8.16 17.21 9.27
CA ILE A 212 -7.25 16.07 9.13
C ILE A 212 -7.07 15.66 7.67
N GLY A 213 -6.02 14.94 7.36
CA GLY A 213 -5.85 14.30 6.07
C GLY A 213 -6.71 13.03 5.98
N SER A 214 -7.32 12.82 4.83
CA SER A 214 -8.10 11.62 4.53
C SER A 214 -7.22 10.53 3.93
N GLY A 215 -7.37 9.30 4.39
CA GLY A 215 -6.80 8.12 3.72
C GLY A 215 -7.57 7.78 2.45
N GLN A 216 -6.89 7.15 1.49
CA GLN A 216 -7.48 6.82 0.18
C GLN A 216 -7.38 5.32 -0.08
N ALA A 217 -8.31 4.78 -0.87
CA ALA A 217 -8.31 3.38 -1.33
C ALA A 217 -7.99 2.35 -0.21
N GLY A 218 -8.64 2.51 0.93
CA GLY A 218 -8.42 1.68 2.11
C GLY A 218 -7.34 2.21 3.06
N GLY A 219 -6.75 3.38 2.81
CA GLY A 219 -5.84 4.07 3.73
C GLY A 219 -6.57 4.60 4.97
N GLY A 220 -5.82 4.74 6.07
CA GLY A 220 -6.35 5.29 7.31
C GLY A 220 -6.37 6.81 7.32
N ASP A 221 -7.41 7.40 7.91
CA ASP A 221 -7.49 8.84 8.12
C ASP A 221 -6.56 9.29 9.26
N GLY A 222 -6.00 10.49 9.14
CA GLY A 222 -5.25 11.12 10.21
C GLY A 222 -6.11 11.46 11.41
N ALA A 223 -5.48 11.97 12.47
CA ALA A 223 -6.15 12.41 13.68
C ALA A 223 -5.85 13.87 14.01
N GLU A 224 -6.71 14.51 14.76
CA GLU A 224 -6.47 15.75 15.46
C GLU A 224 -6.18 15.49 16.94
N THR A 225 -5.94 16.56 17.72
CA THR A 225 -5.41 16.50 19.11
C THR A 225 -6.11 15.50 20.03
N THR A 226 -7.40 15.28 19.87
CA THR A 226 -8.22 14.47 20.79
C THR A 226 -8.78 13.21 20.14
N SER A 227 -8.53 12.98 18.86
CA SER A 227 -9.02 11.83 18.11
C SER A 227 -7.95 10.76 17.90
N VAL A 228 -8.39 9.57 17.51
CA VAL A 228 -7.50 8.44 17.20
C VAL A 228 -7.44 8.28 15.68
N PRO A 229 -6.24 8.18 15.09
CA PRO A 229 -6.11 7.92 13.67
C PRO A 229 -6.61 6.52 13.33
N THR A 230 -7.13 6.35 12.12
CA THR A 230 -7.63 5.04 11.72
C THR A 230 -6.52 4.16 11.15
N ALA A 231 -6.68 2.86 11.35
CA ALA A 231 -5.86 1.86 10.65
C ALA A 231 -6.31 1.72 9.20
N ALA A 232 -5.40 1.38 8.32
CA ALA A 232 -5.72 1.00 6.96
C ALA A 232 -6.45 -0.36 6.91
N THR A 233 -7.26 -0.54 5.87
CA THR A 233 -7.97 -1.78 5.59
C THR A 233 -7.00 -2.91 5.23
N ALA A 234 -7.19 -4.07 5.82
CA ALA A 234 -6.41 -5.27 5.50
C ALA A 234 -6.57 -5.69 4.02
N ASN A 235 -5.55 -6.32 3.45
CA ASN A 235 -5.51 -6.84 2.07
C ASN A 235 -5.62 -5.76 0.98
N THR A 236 -5.30 -4.50 1.35
CA THR A 236 -5.22 -3.38 0.41
C THR A 236 -3.79 -2.89 0.19
N GLY A 237 -2.87 -3.18 1.11
CA GLY A 237 -1.54 -2.61 1.10
C GLY A 237 -1.49 -1.11 1.35
N SER A 238 -2.57 -0.52 1.88
CA SER A 238 -2.70 0.92 2.06
C SER A 238 -2.04 1.42 3.34
N GLY A 239 -1.64 2.68 3.39
CA GLY A 239 -0.95 3.29 4.54
C GLY A 239 -1.88 3.68 5.66
N GLY A 240 -1.40 3.66 6.92
CA GLY A 240 -2.15 4.07 8.12
C GLY A 240 -2.17 5.59 8.32
N GLY A 241 -3.15 6.10 9.07
CA GLY A 241 -3.32 7.52 9.38
C GLY A 241 -2.29 8.07 10.36
N GLY A 242 -1.87 9.32 10.17
CA GLY A 242 -0.95 10.05 11.06
C GLY A 242 -1.62 10.45 12.38
N GLY A 243 -0.86 10.36 13.49
CA GLY A 243 -1.33 10.74 14.83
C GLY A 243 -1.53 12.23 14.99
N GLY A 244 -2.58 12.61 15.71
CA GLY A 244 -2.82 13.98 16.16
C GLY A 244 -2.20 14.28 17.51
N GLY A 245 -2.14 15.55 17.89
CA GLY A 245 -1.67 15.97 19.22
C GLY A 245 -0.19 15.65 19.47
N LEU A 246 0.28 16.03 20.66
CA LEU A 246 1.72 15.91 21.03
C LEU A 246 2.17 14.45 21.25
N THR A 247 1.28 13.57 21.66
CA THR A 247 1.55 12.20 22.10
C THR A 247 0.67 11.15 21.41
N GLY A 248 -0.08 11.58 20.37
CA GLY A 248 -1.00 10.70 19.66
C GLY A 248 -0.27 9.56 18.92
N ALA A 249 -0.69 8.33 19.18
CA ALA A 249 -0.24 7.17 18.40
C ALA A 249 -0.71 7.28 16.95
N SER A 250 -0.11 6.54 16.06
CA SER A 250 -0.52 6.48 14.64
C SER A 250 -1.36 5.25 14.32
N GLY A 251 -2.06 5.30 13.19
CA GLY A 251 -2.80 4.14 12.66
C GLY A 251 -1.87 3.11 12.03
N ASN A 252 -2.26 1.83 12.12
CA ASN A 252 -1.56 0.72 11.46
C ASN A 252 -1.72 0.79 9.95
N GLY A 253 -0.71 0.34 9.20
CA GLY A 253 -0.83 0.04 7.78
C GLY A 253 -1.67 -1.23 7.53
N GLY A 254 -2.24 -1.35 6.33
CA GLY A 254 -2.96 -2.56 5.89
C GLY A 254 -2.01 -3.62 5.35
N SER A 255 -2.34 -4.90 5.57
CA SER A 255 -1.62 -6.01 4.95
C SER A 255 -1.70 -5.96 3.42
N GLY A 256 -0.71 -6.51 2.75
CA GLY A 256 -0.68 -6.69 1.31
C GLY A 256 -1.61 -7.80 0.81
N ILE A 257 -1.48 -8.10 -0.48
CA ILE A 257 -2.21 -9.17 -1.17
C ILE A 257 -1.39 -9.66 -2.37
N VAL A 258 -1.49 -10.95 -2.68
CA VAL A 258 -0.91 -11.55 -3.89
C VAL A 258 -2.02 -12.27 -4.64
N ILE A 259 -2.14 -11.99 -5.93
CA ILE A 259 -3.15 -12.57 -6.82
C ILE A 259 -2.44 -13.08 -8.07
N ALA A 260 -2.77 -14.31 -8.48
CA ALA A 260 -2.35 -14.90 -9.74
C ALA A 260 -3.59 -15.30 -10.55
N SER A 261 -3.60 -15.02 -11.84
CA SER A 261 -4.73 -15.27 -12.75
C SER A 261 -4.24 -15.88 -14.06
N TYR A 262 -4.85 -16.98 -14.49
CA TYR A 262 -4.54 -17.66 -15.74
C TYR A 262 -5.81 -18.27 -16.38
N PRO A 263 -5.79 -18.60 -17.69
CA PRO A 263 -6.94 -19.19 -18.35
C PRO A 263 -7.39 -20.53 -17.72
N SER A 264 -8.69 -20.69 -17.49
CA SER A 264 -9.26 -21.95 -16.97
C SER A 264 -8.95 -23.14 -17.90
N PRO A 265 -8.92 -24.39 -17.41
CA PRO A 265 -9.34 -24.85 -16.07
C PRO A 265 -8.28 -24.66 -14.98
N GLN A 266 -8.69 -24.85 -13.72
CA GLN A 266 -7.76 -24.79 -12.58
C GLN A 266 -6.60 -25.79 -12.74
N ARG A 267 -5.36 -25.28 -12.64
CA ARG A 267 -4.12 -26.05 -12.78
C ARG A 267 -3.26 -26.02 -11.52
N TRP A 268 -3.50 -25.06 -10.61
CA TRP A 268 -2.74 -24.85 -9.40
C TRP A 268 -3.57 -25.11 -8.14
N VAL A 269 -2.88 -25.37 -7.04
CA VAL A 269 -3.47 -25.51 -5.71
C VAL A 269 -2.82 -24.46 -4.79
N GLY A 270 -3.64 -23.83 -3.95
CA GLY A 270 -3.22 -22.81 -2.98
C GLY A 270 -4.05 -21.54 -3.07
N GLY A 271 -4.08 -20.78 -1.99
CA GLY A 271 -4.89 -19.58 -1.85
C GLY A 271 -6.42 -19.82 -1.94
N THR A 272 -7.18 -18.74 -1.95
CA THR A 272 -8.61 -18.78 -2.29
C THR A 272 -8.77 -18.78 -3.80
N VAL A 273 -9.45 -19.79 -4.34
CA VAL A 273 -9.63 -19.94 -5.79
C VAL A 273 -11.01 -19.48 -6.19
N THR A 274 -11.06 -18.62 -7.20
CA THR A 274 -12.30 -18.16 -7.84
C THR A 274 -12.17 -18.23 -9.37
N THR A 275 -13.28 -18.20 -10.06
CA THR A 275 -13.32 -18.10 -11.53
C THR A 275 -14.04 -16.82 -11.93
N SER A 276 -13.51 -16.08 -12.91
CA SER A 276 -14.17 -14.93 -13.53
C SER A 276 -14.34 -15.12 -15.02
N GLY A 277 -15.38 -14.51 -15.59
CA GLY A 277 -15.64 -14.58 -17.03
C GLY A 277 -16.33 -15.88 -17.50
N GLY A 278 -16.97 -16.62 -16.60
CA GLY A 278 -17.93 -17.68 -16.98
C GLY A 278 -19.14 -17.03 -17.63
N ASN A 279 -19.33 -17.20 -18.95
CA ASN A 279 -20.61 -16.89 -19.57
C ASN A 279 -21.66 -17.84 -18.99
N ILE A 280 -22.72 -17.26 -18.47
CA ILE A 280 -24.01 -17.93 -18.26
C ILE A 280 -24.62 -18.16 -19.65
#